data_8d3010ba3d5ad2371dcc3382dab8ec56
#
_entry.id   8d3010ba3d5ad2371dcc3382dab8ec56
#
_cell.length_a   1.000
_cell.length_b   1.000
_cell.length_c   1.000
_cell.angle_alpha   90.00
_cell.angle_beta   90.00
_cell.angle_gamma   90.00
#
_symmetry.space_group_name_H-M   'P 1'
#
loop_
_entity.id
_entity.type
_entity.pdbx_description
1 polymer ?
#
loop_
_entity_poly.entity_id
_entity_poly.type
_entity_poly.pdbx_seq_one_letter_code
_entity_poly.pdbx_strand_id
1 'polypeptide(L)'
;MLANRVERGRYFDSVALMRVARRIGALAGVEDAALMIGTPANKALLAQAGLLAPEGARAEPNDLVIAVRAAEPTAALELALRLLA
;
A
#
# COMPACT_ATOMS: atom_id res chain seq x y z
N MET A 1 -6.22 -11.12 6.19
CA MET A 1 -5.25 -10.36 7.00
C MET A 1 -4.88 -9.06 6.32
N LEU A 2 -4.87 -7.98 7.08
CA LEU A 2 -4.44 -6.68 6.58
C LEU A 2 -3.03 -6.40 7.06
N ALA A 3 -2.17 -5.93 6.15
CA ALA A 3 -0.84 -5.45 6.51
C ALA A 3 -0.52 -4.17 5.75
N ASN A 4 0.17 -3.28 6.42
CA ASN A 4 0.69 -2.06 5.82
C ASN A 4 2.20 -2.06 5.91
N ARG A 5 2.83 -1.41 4.93
CA ARG A 5 4.26 -1.12 4.97
C ARG A 5 4.46 0.33 4.59
N VAL A 6 5.32 1.02 5.33
CA VAL A 6 5.61 2.42 5.08
C VAL A 6 7.06 2.54 4.58
N GLU A 7 7.22 3.15 3.40
CA GLU A 7 8.54 3.47 2.84
C GLU A 7 8.76 4.97 2.99
N ARG A 8 9.79 5.33 3.75
CA ARG A 8 9.98 6.71 4.16
C ARG A 8 10.69 7.54 3.11
N GLY A 9 10.14 8.74 2.88
CA GLY A 9 10.84 9.77 2.14
C GLY A 9 11.15 9.47 0.69
N ARG A 10 10.48 8.49 0.07
CA ARG A 10 10.70 8.14 -1.33
C ARG A 10 9.56 8.66 -2.18
N TYR A 11 9.92 9.33 -3.26
CA TYR A 11 8.94 9.81 -4.22
C TYR A 11 8.65 8.74 -5.26
N PHE A 12 7.38 8.52 -5.54
CA PHE A 12 6.94 7.62 -6.59
C PHE A 12 5.88 8.32 -7.42
N ASP A 13 5.99 8.16 -8.75
CA ASP A 13 4.98 8.63 -9.66
C ASP A 13 3.65 7.91 -9.41
N SER A 14 2.55 8.65 -9.40
CA SER A 14 1.24 8.08 -9.11
C SER A 14 0.82 7.01 -10.12
N VAL A 15 1.26 7.14 -11.38
CA VAL A 15 0.96 6.11 -12.39
C VAL A 15 1.68 4.81 -12.05
N ALA A 16 2.93 4.89 -11.59
CA ALA A 16 3.67 3.71 -11.16
C ALA A 16 2.99 3.05 -9.97
N LEU A 17 2.53 3.85 -9.00
CA LEU A 17 1.83 3.32 -7.83
C LEU A 17 0.54 2.60 -8.23
N MET A 18 -0.22 3.18 -9.17
CA MET A 18 -1.46 2.55 -9.64
C MET A 18 -1.20 1.24 -10.38
N ARG A 19 -0.13 1.17 -11.17
CA ARG A 19 0.24 -0.06 -11.86
C ARG A 19 0.60 -1.17 -10.89
N VAL A 20 1.41 -0.84 -9.89
CA VAL A 20 1.83 -1.82 -8.89
C VAL A 20 0.61 -2.30 -8.10
N ALA A 21 -0.26 -1.37 -7.67
CA ALA A 21 -1.46 -1.73 -6.92
C ALA A 21 -2.33 -2.70 -7.73
N ARG A 22 -2.48 -2.45 -9.03
CA ARG A 22 -3.27 -3.33 -9.90
C ARG A 22 -2.64 -4.71 -10.02
N ARG A 23 -1.31 -4.76 -10.18
CA ARG A 23 -0.59 -6.05 -10.26
C ARG A 23 -0.75 -6.85 -8.98
N ILE A 24 -0.58 -6.21 -7.84
CA ILE A 24 -0.71 -6.88 -6.55
C ILE A 24 -2.15 -7.34 -6.32
N GLY A 25 -3.11 -6.49 -6.62
CA GLY A 25 -4.53 -6.81 -6.43
C GLY A 25 -5.01 -7.97 -7.31
N ALA A 26 -4.31 -8.27 -8.40
CA ALA A 26 -4.67 -9.37 -9.30
C ALA A 26 -4.07 -10.71 -8.87
N LEU A 27 -3.20 -10.73 -7.87
CA LEU A 27 -2.59 -11.99 -7.41
C LEU A 27 -3.60 -12.87 -6.71
N ALA A 28 -3.45 -14.17 -6.89
CA ALA A 28 -4.28 -15.14 -6.18
C ALA A 28 -4.10 -14.95 -4.68
N GLY A 29 -5.20 -14.98 -3.91
CA GLY A 29 -5.16 -14.81 -2.47
C GLY A 29 -5.13 -13.38 -1.98
N VAL A 30 -5.02 -12.40 -2.87
CA VAL A 30 -5.09 -10.98 -2.51
C VAL A 30 -6.52 -10.49 -2.72
N GLU A 31 -7.14 -9.98 -1.65
CA GLU A 31 -8.48 -9.42 -1.71
C GLU A 31 -8.45 -7.97 -2.17
N ASP A 32 -7.46 -7.20 -1.70
CA ASP A 32 -7.37 -5.78 -2.03
C ASP A 32 -5.95 -5.29 -1.81
N ALA A 33 -5.57 -4.26 -2.56
CA ALA A 33 -4.25 -3.65 -2.45
C ALA A 33 -4.33 -2.18 -2.84
N ALA A 34 -3.56 -1.34 -2.14
CA ALA A 34 -3.47 0.07 -2.45
C ALA A 34 -2.07 0.57 -2.12
N LEU A 35 -1.58 1.47 -2.96
CA LEU A 35 -0.31 2.15 -2.74
C LEU A 35 -0.56 3.66 -2.86
N MET A 36 -0.38 4.38 -1.77
CA MET A 36 -0.69 5.81 -1.70
C MET A 36 0.32 6.53 -0.84
N ILE A 37 0.64 7.78 -1.21
CA ILE A 37 1.42 8.66 -0.35
C ILE A 37 0.58 8.97 0.89
N GLY A 38 1.23 9.08 2.05
CA GLY A 38 0.57 9.16 3.37
C GLY A 38 0.00 10.52 3.73
N THR A 39 -0.61 11.23 2.77
CA THR A 39 -1.30 12.47 3.07
C THR A 39 -2.56 12.19 3.92
N PRO A 40 -3.05 13.19 4.68
CA PRO A 40 -4.28 12.98 5.45
C PRO A 40 -5.46 12.52 4.59
N ALA A 41 -5.60 13.10 3.38
CA ALA A 41 -6.68 12.70 2.47
C ALA A 41 -6.55 11.24 2.05
N ASN A 42 -5.34 10.81 1.70
CA ASN A 42 -5.13 9.42 1.28
C ASN A 42 -5.31 8.45 2.44
N LYS A 43 -4.86 8.82 3.64
CA LYS A 43 -5.08 7.98 4.82
C LYS A 43 -6.57 7.82 5.10
N ALA A 44 -7.36 8.88 4.90
CA ALA A 44 -8.81 8.79 5.06
C ALA A 44 -9.43 7.82 4.04
N LEU A 45 -8.96 7.86 2.79
CA LEU A 45 -9.42 6.92 1.77
C LEU A 45 -9.08 5.48 2.14
N LEU A 46 -7.86 5.24 2.62
CA LEU A 46 -7.46 3.91 3.06
C LEU A 46 -8.32 3.43 4.22
N ALA A 47 -8.61 4.32 5.19
CA ALA A 47 -9.44 3.97 6.33
C ALA A 47 -10.85 3.61 5.90
N GLN A 48 -11.44 4.37 4.98
CA GLN A 48 -12.78 4.09 4.46
C GLN A 48 -12.85 2.75 3.73
N ALA A 49 -11.78 2.39 3.05
CA ALA A 49 -11.71 1.10 2.35
C ALA A 49 -11.37 -0.06 3.29
N GLY A 50 -11.12 0.20 4.57
CA GLY A 50 -10.72 -0.83 5.50
C GLY A 50 -9.29 -1.30 5.32
N LEU A 51 -8.43 -0.45 4.75
CA LEU A 51 -7.05 -0.81 4.41
C LEU A 51 -6.00 -0.11 5.28
N LEU A 52 -6.40 0.71 6.24
CA LEU A 52 -5.44 1.44 7.07
C LEU A 52 -5.17 0.69 8.36
N ALA A 53 -3.95 0.19 8.51
CA ALA A 53 -3.46 -0.42 9.75
C ALA A 53 -2.71 0.61 10.58
N PRO A 54 -2.41 0.32 11.87
CA PRO A 54 -1.70 1.29 12.71
C PRO A 54 -0.39 1.80 12.13
N GLU A 55 0.36 0.95 11.45
CA GLU A 55 1.63 1.38 10.83
C GLU A 55 1.38 2.43 9.76
N GLY A 56 0.39 2.19 8.88
CA GLY A 56 0.04 3.17 7.84
C GLY A 56 -0.50 4.47 8.42
N ALA A 57 -1.23 4.39 9.53
CA ALA A 57 -1.77 5.59 10.19
C ALA A 57 -0.66 6.51 10.69
N ARG A 58 0.52 5.97 10.97
CA ARG A 58 1.66 6.74 11.45
C ARG A 58 2.52 7.31 10.31
N ALA A 59 2.20 7.01 9.06
CA ALA A 59 2.96 7.52 7.92
C ALA A 59 2.82 9.04 7.82
N GLU A 60 3.90 9.68 7.39
CA GLU A 60 3.92 11.12 7.16
C GLU A 60 3.55 11.43 5.71
N PRO A 61 3.22 12.70 5.37
CA PRO A 61 2.74 13.02 4.02
C PRO A 61 3.71 12.69 2.89
N ASN A 62 5.01 12.59 3.17
CA ASN A 62 6.01 12.23 2.16
C ASN A 62 6.34 10.74 2.13
N ASP A 63 5.70 9.95 2.97
CA ASP A 63 5.94 8.51 3.03
C ASP A 63 4.97 7.78 2.12
N LEU A 64 5.41 6.64 1.58
CA LEU A 64 4.54 5.76 0.83
C LEU A 64 3.91 4.74 1.76
N VAL A 65 2.61 4.55 1.66
CA VAL A 65 1.88 3.49 2.37
C VAL A 65 1.51 2.41 1.36
N ILE A 66 1.95 1.19 1.62
CA ILE A 66 1.56 0.01 0.85
C ILE A 66 0.63 -0.80 1.74
N ALA A 67 -0.62 -0.99 1.29
CA ALA A 67 -1.64 -1.70 2.05
C ALA A 67 -2.11 -2.92 1.27
N VAL A 68 -2.12 -4.08 1.92
CA VAL A 68 -2.57 -5.33 1.29
C VAL A 68 -3.46 -6.08 2.25
N ARG A 69 -4.62 -6.51 1.75
CA ARG A 69 -5.46 -7.49 2.44
C ARG A 69 -5.37 -8.80 1.69
N ALA A 70 -4.83 -9.82 2.34
CA ALA A 70 -4.59 -11.12 1.72
C ALA A 70 -4.44 -12.19 2.79
N ALA A 71 -4.50 -13.46 2.38
CA ALA A 71 -4.22 -14.56 3.29
C ALA A 71 -2.78 -14.50 3.80
N GLU A 72 -1.84 -14.15 2.90
CA GLU A 72 -0.43 -14.01 3.25
C GLU A 72 0.10 -12.69 2.70
N PRO A 73 -0.15 -11.57 3.41
CA PRO A 73 0.17 -10.26 2.87
C PRO A 73 1.66 -9.97 2.76
N THR A 74 2.51 -10.64 3.53
CA THR A 74 3.95 -10.38 3.52
C THR A 74 4.56 -10.57 2.13
N ALA A 75 4.23 -11.67 1.45
CA ALA A 75 4.76 -11.94 0.12
C ALA A 75 4.32 -10.87 -0.89
N ALA A 76 3.06 -10.43 -0.78
CA ALA A 76 2.56 -9.38 -1.67
C ALA A 76 3.24 -8.05 -1.40
N LEU A 77 3.50 -7.70 -0.14
CA LEU A 77 4.22 -6.49 0.21
C LEU A 77 5.63 -6.51 -0.36
N GLU A 78 6.32 -7.64 -0.24
CA GLU A 78 7.67 -7.77 -0.77
C GLU A 78 7.70 -7.66 -2.29
N LEU A 79 6.71 -8.24 -2.96
CA LEU A 79 6.62 -8.11 -4.42
C LEU A 79 6.38 -6.66 -4.82
N ALA A 80 5.51 -5.94 -4.10
CA ALA A 80 5.25 -4.54 -4.37
C ALA A 80 6.55 -3.73 -4.29
N LEU A 81 7.36 -3.97 -3.27
CA LEU A 81 8.64 -3.28 -3.12
C LEU A 81 9.58 -3.58 -4.30
N ARG A 82 9.63 -4.83 -4.74
CA ARG A 82 10.48 -5.20 -5.89
C ARG A 82 9.99 -4.52 -7.16
N LEU A 83 8.68 -4.42 -7.36
CA LEU A 83 8.13 -3.77 -8.56
C LEU A 83 8.39 -2.28 -8.58
N LEU A 84 8.55 -1.66 -7.41
CA LEU A 84 8.85 -0.23 -7.28
C LEU A 84 10.35 0.07 -7.39
N ALA A 85 11.18 -0.92 -7.22
CA ALA A 85 12.63 -0.72 -7.23
C ALA A 85 13.18 -0.32 -8.61
#